data_742d9761f76781c116c1e3cad94bd26d
#
_entry.id   742d9761f76781c116c1e3cad94bd26d
#
_cell.length_a   1.000
_cell.length_b   1.000
_cell.length_c   1.000
_cell.angle_alpha   90.00
_cell.angle_beta   90.00
_cell.angle_gamma   90.00
#
_symmetry.space_group_name_H-M   'P 1'
#
loop_
_entity.id
_entity.type
_entity.pdbx_description
1 polymer ?
#
loop_
_entity_poly.entity_id
_entity_poly.type
_entity_poly.pdbx_seq_one_letter_code
_entity_poly.pdbx_strand_id
1 'polypeptide(L)'
;MKDTGLRPDELDNYDPTNPYYTNRDPRFYLTIAKNGDEKWPNWNTVPLQTYQGGLNAEPLSGGTPTGYYLKKYCQTAVDLRAGTASKTYHSWITFRFGEFYLNYAEAVYKYLGIRMQRQ
;
A
#
# COMPACT_ATOMS: atom_id res chain seq x y z
N MET A 1 -11.05 3.76 -4.92
CA MET A 1 -11.67 4.29 -6.14
C MET A 1 -10.78 3.89 -7.30
N LYS A 2 -11.35 3.49 -8.41
CA LYS A 2 -10.64 3.24 -9.66
C LYS A 2 -10.53 4.57 -10.42
N ASP A 3 -9.89 4.55 -11.59
CA ASP A 3 -9.65 5.74 -12.44
C ASP A 3 -10.90 6.56 -12.78
N THR A 4 -12.08 5.98 -12.61
CA THR A 4 -13.38 6.63 -12.82
C THR A 4 -13.82 7.56 -11.68
N GLY A 5 -13.17 7.52 -10.52
CA GLY A 5 -13.60 8.21 -9.31
C GLY A 5 -14.82 7.60 -8.61
N LEU A 6 -15.45 6.59 -9.20
CA LEU A 6 -16.62 5.91 -8.65
C LEU A 6 -16.23 4.97 -7.48
N ARG A 7 -17.18 4.72 -6.61
CA ARG A 7 -17.05 3.71 -5.56
C ARG A 7 -17.08 2.30 -6.18
N PRO A 8 -16.50 1.29 -5.52
CA PRO A 8 -16.49 -0.08 -6.05
C PRO A 8 -17.88 -0.65 -6.33
N ASP A 9 -18.86 -0.31 -5.50
CA ASP A 9 -20.27 -0.75 -5.61
C ASP A 9 -21.06 -0.02 -6.71
N GLU A 10 -20.51 1.06 -7.25
CA GLU A 10 -21.09 1.84 -8.36
C GLU A 10 -20.60 1.37 -9.74
N LEU A 11 -19.75 0.36 -9.78
CA LEU A 11 -19.16 -0.15 -11.01
C LEU A 11 -19.95 -1.35 -11.53
N ASP A 12 -20.16 -1.43 -12.85
CA ASP A 12 -20.92 -2.51 -13.51
C ASP A 12 -20.36 -3.91 -13.25
N ASN A 13 -19.07 -4.00 -12.96
CA ASN A 13 -18.38 -5.25 -12.66
C ASN A 13 -18.14 -5.46 -11.15
N TYR A 14 -18.96 -4.87 -10.31
CA TYR A 14 -18.92 -5.09 -8.88
C TYR A 14 -19.23 -6.55 -8.53
N ASP A 15 -18.33 -7.16 -7.75
CA ASP A 15 -18.51 -8.51 -7.25
C ASP A 15 -18.94 -8.47 -5.77
N PRO A 16 -20.23 -8.74 -5.48
CA PRO A 16 -20.74 -8.71 -4.11
C PRO A 16 -20.16 -9.84 -3.24
N THR A 17 -19.59 -10.90 -3.84
CA THR A 17 -18.96 -12.01 -3.12
C THR A 17 -17.55 -11.64 -2.63
N ASN A 18 -16.95 -10.62 -3.26
CA ASN A 18 -15.62 -10.13 -2.93
C ASN A 18 -15.55 -8.60 -2.94
N PRO A 19 -16.39 -7.92 -2.16
CA PRO A 19 -16.59 -6.47 -2.25
C PRO A 19 -15.38 -5.64 -1.84
N TYR A 20 -14.47 -6.24 -1.08
CA TYR A 20 -13.34 -5.52 -0.48
C TYR A 20 -12.09 -5.49 -1.36
N TYR A 21 -11.97 -6.38 -2.34
CA TYR A 21 -10.71 -6.62 -3.05
C TYR A 21 -10.76 -6.28 -4.53
N THR A 22 -11.95 -6.21 -5.12
CA THR A 22 -12.12 -5.93 -6.55
C THR A 22 -12.30 -4.44 -6.82
N ASN A 23 -11.88 -4.01 -8.00
CA ASN A 23 -12.08 -2.64 -8.50
C ASN A 23 -11.58 -1.52 -7.58
N ARG A 24 -10.48 -1.77 -6.87
CA ARG A 24 -9.80 -0.77 -6.04
C ARG A 24 -8.81 0.03 -6.86
N ASP A 25 -8.46 1.20 -6.34
CA ASP A 25 -7.33 1.99 -6.84
C ASP A 25 -6.08 1.09 -6.96
N PRO A 26 -5.30 1.19 -8.04
CA PRO A 26 -4.07 0.40 -8.21
C PRO A 26 -3.10 0.48 -7.03
N ARG A 27 -3.08 1.61 -6.32
CA ARG A 27 -2.26 1.79 -5.11
C ARG A 27 -2.64 0.84 -3.98
N PHE A 28 -3.89 0.42 -3.92
CA PHE A 28 -4.34 -0.57 -2.94
C PHE A 28 -3.51 -1.86 -3.04
N TYR A 29 -3.38 -2.41 -4.24
CA TYR A 29 -2.66 -3.67 -4.48
C TYR A 29 -1.15 -3.55 -4.26
N LEU A 30 -0.61 -2.33 -4.36
CA LEU A 30 0.79 -2.05 -4.11
C LEU A 30 1.12 -1.81 -2.64
N THR A 31 0.15 -1.37 -1.84
CA THR A 31 0.38 -0.92 -0.46
C THR A 31 -0.20 -1.83 0.60
N ILE A 32 -1.22 -2.60 0.27
CA ILE A 32 -1.97 -3.47 1.18
C ILE A 32 -1.81 -4.93 0.76
N ALA A 33 -1.50 -5.77 1.72
CA ALA A 33 -1.60 -7.22 1.55
C ALA A 33 -2.93 -7.69 2.14
N LYS A 34 -3.63 -8.52 1.40
CA LYS A 34 -4.98 -9.00 1.68
C LYS A 34 -5.06 -10.52 1.64
N ASN A 35 -6.19 -11.05 2.03
CA ASN A 35 -6.45 -12.48 1.92
C ASN A 35 -6.21 -13.00 0.49
N GLY A 36 -5.53 -14.11 0.36
CA GLY A 36 -5.21 -14.73 -0.92
C GLY A 36 -4.00 -14.15 -1.65
N ASP A 37 -3.36 -13.10 -1.13
CA ASP A 37 -2.13 -12.57 -1.72
C ASP A 37 -1.00 -13.61 -1.64
N GLU A 38 -0.36 -13.83 -2.78
CA GLU A 38 0.68 -14.83 -2.89
C GLU A 38 1.95 -14.42 -2.12
N LYS A 39 2.48 -15.38 -1.35
CA LYS A 39 3.83 -15.35 -0.77
C LYS A 39 4.27 -13.98 -0.24
N TRP A 40 3.45 -13.37 0.54
CA TRP A 40 3.83 -12.15 1.24
C TRP A 40 3.63 -12.34 2.77
N PRO A 41 4.63 -12.07 3.56
CA PRO A 41 6.04 -11.81 3.16
C PRO A 41 6.66 -13.01 2.47
N ASN A 42 7.76 -12.85 1.72
CA ASN A 42 8.36 -13.88 0.86
C ASN A 42 8.65 -15.25 1.50
N TRP A 43 8.82 -15.27 2.81
CA TRP A 43 9.03 -16.50 3.57
C TRP A 43 7.72 -17.26 3.88
N ASN A 44 6.58 -16.70 3.56
CA ASN A 44 5.32 -17.41 3.69
C ASN A 44 5.21 -18.44 2.55
N THR A 45 4.99 -19.70 2.89
CA THR A 45 4.96 -20.81 1.93
C THR A 45 3.61 -20.97 1.24
N VAL A 46 2.57 -20.36 1.79
CA VAL A 46 1.19 -20.39 1.30
C VAL A 46 0.65 -18.97 1.15
N PRO A 47 -0.37 -18.75 0.32
CA PRO A 47 -1.05 -17.46 0.25
C PRO A 47 -1.56 -17.01 1.62
N LEU A 48 -1.66 -15.69 1.81
CA LEU A 48 -2.17 -15.07 3.04
C LEU A 48 -3.58 -15.58 3.36
N GLN A 49 -3.77 -16.02 4.60
CA GLN A 49 -5.03 -16.56 5.11
C GLN A 49 -5.51 -15.71 6.28
N THR A 50 -6.20 -14.62 5.98
CA THR A 50 -6.68 -13.66 6.99
C THR A 50 -8.13 -13.87 7.40
N TYR A 51 -8.76 -14.95 6.93
CA TYR A 51 -10.09 -15.37 7.36
C TYR A 51 -10.05 -16.06 8.74
N GLN A 52 -11.18 -16.10 9.40
CA GLN A 52 -11.29 -16.74 10.73
C GLN A 52 -10.80 -18.19 10.69
N GLY A 53 -9.83 -18.51 11.54
CA GLY A 53 -9.17 -19.82 11.57
C GLY A 53 -8.02 -19.98 10.58
N GLY A 54 -7.73 -18.97 9.77
CA GLY A 54 -6.58 -18.96 8.86
C GLY A 54 -5.25 -18.73 9.59
N LEU A 55 -4.15 -19.03 8.90
CA LEU A 55 -2.80 -18.95 9.46
C LEU A 55 -2.34 -17.53 9.83
N ASN A 56 -2.99 -16.49 9.29
CA ASN A 56 -2.64 -15.09 9.48
C ASN A 56 -3.78 -14.29 10.11
N ALA A 57 -4.72 -14.96 10.79
CA ALA A 57 -5.86 -14.34 11.43
C ALA A 57 -5.70 -14.28 12.96
N GLU A 58 -6.49 -13.44 13.61
CA GLU A 58 -6.64 -13.51 15.07
C GLU A 58 -7.19 -14.88 15.48
N PRO A 59 -6.84 -15.41 16.65
CA PRO A 59 -6.09 -14.78 17.74
C PRO A 59 -4.57 -15.01 17.69
N LEU A 60 -4.01 -15.35 16.54
CA LEU A 60 -2.58 -15.58 16.44
C LEU A 60 -1.76 -14.32 16.74
N SER A 61 -0.61 -14.51 17.38
CA SER A 61 0.34 -13.41 17.58
C SER A 61 0.75 -12.80 16.24
N GLY A 62 0.53 -11.50 16.08
CA GLY A 62 0.74 -10.79 14.82
C GLY A 62 -0.42 -10.89 13.83
N GLY A 63 -1.53 -11.53 14.19
CA GLY A 63 -2.77 -11.49 13.41
C GLY A 63 -3.37 -10.09 13.36
N THR A 64 -4.12 -9.80 12.31
CA THR A 64 -4.79 -8.52 12.15
C THR A 64 -6.30 -8.64 12.33
N PRO A 65 -6.93 -7.77 13.13
CA PRO A 65 -8.38 -7.76 13.29
C PRO A 65 -9.12 -7.29 12.03
N THR A 66 -8.42 -6.60 11.11
CA THR A 66 -9.02 -6.05 9.88
C THR A 66 -8.90 -6.98 8.68
N GLY A 67 -8.11 -8.03 8.76
CA GLY A 67 -7.78 -8.90 7.63
C GLY A 67 -6.81 -8.29 6.62
N TYR A 68 -6.21 -7.12 6.92
CA TYR A 68 -5.27 -6.43 6.05
C TYR A 68 -3.92 -6.24 6.71
N TYR A 69 -2.86 -6.33 5.92
CA TYR A 69 -1.49 -6.05 6.33
C TYR A 69 -0.86 -4.95 5.50
N LEU A 70 0.10 -4.24 6.09
CA LEU A 70 0.89 -3.24 5.39
C LEU A 70 1.90 -3.95 4.47
N LYS A 71 1.84 -3.67 3.18
CA LYS A 71 2.78 -4.15 2.16
C LYS A 71 3.84 -3.10 1.83
N LYS A 72 3.43 -1.85 1.82
CA LYS A 72 4.33 -0.71 1.57
C LYS A 72 5.39 -0.62 2.68
N TYR A 73 6.62 -0.33 2.28
CA TYR A 73 7.82 -0.30 3.14
C TYR A 73 8.32 -1.66 3.64
N CYS A 74 7.64 -2.75 3.33
CA CYS A 74 8.15 -4.07 3.64
C CYS A 74 9.09 -4.53 2.52
N GLN A 75 10.33 -4.80 2.88
CA GLN A 75 11.30 -5.37 1.93
C GLN A 75 11.10 -6.87 1.87
N THR A 76 10.87 -7.37 0.67
CA THR A 76 10.68 -8.81 0.43
C THR A 76 11.95 -9.64 0.68
N ALA A 77 13.10 -8.99 0.68
CA ALA A 77 14.39 -9.62 0.99
C ALA A 77 14.66 -9.81 2.48
N VAL A 78 13.86 -9.18 3.36
CA VAL A 78 14.03 -9.30 4.81
C VAL A 78 13.31 -10.55 5.31
N ASP A 79 14.05 -11.48 5.88
CA ASP A 79 13.53 -12.64 6.56
C ASP A 79 13.91 -12.55 8.05
N LEU A 80 12.90 -12.41 8.89
CA LEU A 80 13.06 -12.26 10.34
C LEU A 80 12.92 -13.57 11.11
N ARG A 81 12.79 -14.71 10.42
CA ARG A 81 12.74 -16.01 11.08
C ARG A 81 14.05 -16.30 11.79
N ALA A 82 13.95 -16.97 12.93
CA ALA A 82 15.13 -17.36 13.71
C ALA A 82 16.13 -18.17 12.85
N GLY A 83 17.37 -17.75 12.84
CA GLY A 83 18.46 -18.40 12.09
C GLY A 83 18.59 -17.98 10.62
N THR A 84 17.62 -17.25 10.06
CA THR A 84 17.65 -16.81 8.66
C THR A 84 17.62 -15.29 8.48
N ALA A 85 17.65 -14.53 9.58
CA ALA A 85 17.55 -13.07 9.56
C ALA A 85 18.55 -12.44 8.59
N SER A 86 18.07 -11.84 7.52
CA SER A 86 18.92 -11.09 6.61
C SER A 86 19.29 -9.76 7.22
N LYS A 87 20.56 -9.37 7.11
CA LYS A 87 21.08 -8.08 7.60
C LYS A 87 20.78 -6.96 6.58
N THR A 88 19.60 -6.92 6.01
CA THR A 88 19.23 -5.88 5.07
C THR A 88 18.77 -4.66 5.85
N TYR A 89 19.51 -3.56 5.72
CA TYR A 89 19.13 -2.30 6.32
C TYR A 89 17.97 -1.68 5.58
N HIS A 90 16.96 -1.25 6.32
CA HIS A 90 15.83 -0.53 5.76
C HIS A 90 16.14 0.97 5.69
N SER A 91 16.17 1.51 4.47
CA SER A 91 16.32 2.95 4.27
C SER A 91 14.94 3.62 4.25
N TRP A 92 14.72 4.51 5.21
CA TRP A 92 13.53 5.35 5.23
C TRP A 92 13.70 6.53 4.29
N ILE A 93 12.80 6.62 3.31
CA ILE A 93 12.78 7.74 2.38
C ILE A 93 12.08 8.90 3.05
N THR A 94 12.85 9.93 3.44
CA THR A 94 12.31 11.15 4.05
C THR A 94 11.75 12.09 2.98
N PHE A 95 12.47 12.26 1.87
CA PHE A 95 12.07 13.11 0.74
C PHE A 95 12.29 12.39 -0.58
N ARG A 96 11.43 12.68 -1.56
CA ARG A 96 11.58 12.22 -2.95
C ARG A 96 11.91 13.41 -3.84
N PHE A 97 12.66 13.16 -4.89
CA PHE A 97 13.04 14.19 -5.84
C PHE A 97 11.82 14.91 -6.46
N GLY A 98 10.72 14.18 -6.68
CA GLY A 98 9.45 14.75 -7.14
C GLY A 98 8.87 15.84 -6.22
N GLU A 99 9.09 15.75 -4.91
CA GLU A 99 8.66 16.76 -3.97
C GLU A 99 9.39 18.10 -4.19
N PHE A 100 10.69 18.04 -4.46
CA PHE A 100 11.46 19.25 -4.78
C PHE A 100 10.96 19.93 -6.05
N TYR A 101 10.57 19.17 -7.09
CA TYR A 101 9.98 19.74 -8.30
C TYR A 101 8.64 20.42 -8.02
N LEU A 102 7.79 19.81 -7.21
CA LEU A 102 6.51 20.40 -6.83
C LEU A 102 6.69 21.67 -6.01
N ASN A 103 7.58 21.65 -5.03
CA ASN A 103 7.91 22.82 -4.22
C ASN A 103 8.50 23.95 -5.07
N TYR A 104 9.37 23.61 -6.01
CA TYR A 104 9.93 24.58 -6.97
C TYR A 104 8.83 25.17 -7.85
N ALA A 105 7.97 24.35 -8.42
CA ALA A 105 6.86 24.82 -9.27
C ALA A 105 5.90 25.74 -8.49
N GLU A 106 5.58 25.41 -7.26
CA GLU A 106 4.76 26.26 -6.38
C GLU A 106 5.45 27.59 -6.08
N ALA A 107 6.73 27.58 -5.76
CA ALA A 107 7.49 28.78 -5.48
C ALA A 107 7.56 29.71 -6.70
N VAL A 108 7.82 29.15 -7.88
CA VAL A 108 7.84 29.91 -9.15
C VAL A 108 6.46 30.49 -9.45
N TYR A 109 5.39 29.72 -9.30
CA TYR A 109 4.03 30.19 -9.52
C TYR A 109 3.68 31.36 -8.60
N LYS A 110 3.96 31.23 -7.31
CA LYS A 110 3.73 32.32 -6.33
C LYS A 110 4.55 33.56 -6.65
N TYR A 111 5.81 33.39 -7.03
CA TYR A 111 6.68 34.50 -7.37
C TYR A 111 6.21 35.25 -8.63
N LEU A 112 5.85 34.54 -9.69
CA LEU A 112 5.33 35.10 -10.93
C LEU A 112 3.94 35.73 -10.74
N GLY A 113 3.07 35.04 -9.99
CA GLY A 113 1.72 35.54 -9.68
C GLY A 113 1.74 36.88 -8.91
N ILE A 114 2.67 37.01 -7.97
CA ILE A 114 2.86 38.28 -7.25
C ILE A 114 3.33 39.40 -8.22
N ARG A 115 4.15 39.07 -9.21
CA ARG A 115 4.59 40.06 -10.22
C ARG A 115 3.47 40.51 -11.14
N MET A 116 2.60 39.61 -11.56
CA MET A 116 1.48 39.92 -12.46
C MET A 116 0.39 40.77 -11.78
N GLN A 117 0.28 40.71 -10.47
CA GLN A 117 -0.66 41.54 -9.72
C GLN A 117 -0.14 42.98 -9.45
N ARG A 118 1.13 43.27 -9.73
CA ARG A 118 1.76 44.58 -9.51
C ARG A 118 1.91 45.41 -10.79
N GLN A 119 1.42 44.94 -11.92
CA GLN A 119 1.31 45.69 -13.17
C GLN A 119 -0.12 46.15 -13.41
#